data_807681baba49452520a9f49d7571d512
#
_entry.id   807681baba49452520a9f49d7571d512
#
_cell.length_a   1.000
_cell.length_b   1.000
_cell.length_c   1.000
_cell.angle_alpha   90.00
_cell.angle_beta   90.00
_cell.angle_gamma   90.00
#
_symmetry.space_group_name_H-M   'P 1'
#
loop_
_entity.id
_entity.type
_entity.pdbx_description
1 polymer ?
#
loop_
_entity_poly.entity_id
_entity_poly.type
_entity_poly.pdbx_seq_one_letter_code
_entity_poly.pdbx_strand_id
1 'polypeptide(L)'
;MGSEDARHRPLPLPPGQSWDDISYAVGGHKTRAAYLDDQGYLVSDEFNLSTGEWYEAHPGSSVPYDCAACHTTGYEESGNQDGLPGFVGTFALPGVQCEHCHGPGMAMEPGSTDPAFCGTCHNHGPEDTVAAEGGFILSEGQYNEFLASPHSDAGLGCVSCHSPHQTVEFGIEAQCSDCHSSEAAAYAGTLMDVDGVECIDCHMAPATVSAGPLGPHEGDMRSHIFNINTDASANMFTPDGSQLALSDGEGAVTLDFACQRCHAGTSLDVLSKFAKDFHEKSLEELTALLAEPSSERQFIM
;
A
#
# COMPACT_ATOMS: atom_id res chain seq x y z
N MET A 1 8.90 -29.52 14.39
CA MET A 1 9.02 -28.69 15.61
C MET A 1 9.28 -27.29 15.09
N GLY A 2 8.22 -26.50 14.99
CA GLY A 2 8.28 -25.15 14.43
C GLY A 2 8.96 -24.21 15.40
N SER A 3 9.89 -23.42 14.88
CA SER A 3 10.41 -22.26 15.59
C SER A 3 9.21 -21.34 15.88
N GLU A 4 8.99 -21.00 17.12
CA GLU A 4 8.09 -19.92 17.55
C GLU A 4 8.70 -18.59 17.09
N ASP A 5 8.51 -18.28 15.81
CA ASP A 5 8.76 -16.94 15.32
C ASP A 5 7.62 -16.06 15.86
N ALA A 6 7.97 -15.06 16.66
CA ALA A 6 7.03 -14.13 17.28
C ALA A 6 6.11 -13.39 16.28
N ARG A 7 6.34 -13.60 14.99
CA ARG A 7 5.60 -13.06 13.84
C ARG A 7 4.36 -13.87 13.45
N HIS A 8 4.20 -15.11 13.93
CA HIS A 8 3.01 -15.91 13.73
C HIS A 8 2.13 -15.83 14.98
N ARG A 9 1.56 -14.67 15.25
CA ARG A 9 0.42 -14.62 16.17
C ARG A 9 -0.73 -15.38 15.51
N PRO A 10 -1.35 -16.36 16.19
CA PRO A 10 -2.54 -17.00 15.66
C PRO A 10 -3.58 -15.90 15.47
N LEU A 11 -4.18 -15.83 14.27
CA LEU A 11 -5.26 -14.90 13.99
C LEU A 11 -6.39 -15.12 14.99
N PRO A 12 -6.93 -14.06 15.60
CA PRO A 12 -8.08 -14.18 16.48
C PRO A 12 -9.32 -14.58 15.66
N LEU A 13 -10.23 -15.33 16.25
CA LEU A 13 -11.52 -15.62 15.63
C LEU A 13 -12.48 -14.43 15.75
N PRO A 14 -13.39 -14.26 14.79
CA PRO A 14 -14.44 -13.25 14.89
C PRO A 14 -15.23 -13.41 16.20
N PRO A 15 -15.70 -12.29 16.81
CA PRO A 15 -16.42 -12.34 18.06
C PRO A 15 -17.62 -13.29 18.02
N GLY A 16 -17.67 -14.22 18.97
CA GLY A 16 -18.77 -15.17 19.10
C GLY A 16 -18.70 -16.39 18.18
N GLN A 17 -17.64 -16.54 17.38
CA GLN A 17 -17.46 -17.67 16.48
C GLN A 17 -16.40 -18.66 16.99
N SER A 18 -16.47 -19.88 16.49
CA SER A 18 -15.50 -20.96 16.68
C SER A 18 -14.92 -21.38 15.33
N TRP A 19 -13.85 -22.18 15.32
CA TRP A 19 -13.29 -22.71 14.07
C TRP A 19 -14.27 -23.64 13.31
N ASP A 20 -15.29 -24.17 13.97
CA ASP A 20 -16.32 -24.98 13.31
C ASP A 20 -17.31 -24.12 12.49
N ASP A 21 -17.34 -22.81 12.75
CA ASP A 21 -18.19 -21.84 12.04
C ASP A 21 -17.47 -21.19 10.85
N ILE A 22 -16.16 -21.46 10.67
CA ILE A 22 -15.29 -20.83 9.65
C ILE A 22 -14.85 -21.86 8.62
N SER A 23 -15.13 -21.59 7.34
CA SER A 23 -14.64 -22.40 6.22
C SER A 23 -13.26 -21.98 5.74
N TYR A 24 -13.02 -20.68 5.62
CA TYR A 24 -11.77 -20.12 5.16
C TYR A 24 -11.38 -18.86 5.92
N ALA A 25 -10.06 -18.62 6.04
CA ALA A 25 -9.49 -17.33 6.42
C ALA A 25 -8.72 -16.75 5.23
N VAL A 26 -8.92 -15.46 4.98
CA VAL A 26 -8.33 -14.73 3.85
C VAL A 26 -7.46 -13.60 4.37
N GLY A 27 -6.27 -13.41 3.79
CA GLY A 27 -5.33 -12.39 4.25
C GLY A 27 -4.64 -12.79 5.56
N GLY A 28 -4.63 -11.89 6.55
CA GLY A 28 -4.01 -12.15 7.85
C GLY A 28 -2.49 -12.02 7.86
N HIS A 29 -1.92 -11.44 6.81
CA HIS A 29 -0.46 -11.39 6.65
C HIS A 29 0.11 -9.99 6.94
N LYS A 30 -0.57 -8.91 6.58
CA LYS A 30 -0.04 -7.55 6.76
C LYS A 30 -1.05 -6.55 7.33
N THR A 31 -2.17 -6.35 6.68
CA THR A 31 -3.11 -5.28 7.03
C THR A 31 -4.37 -5.78 7.69
N ARG A 32 -5.03 -6.77 7.09
CA ARG A 32 -6.32 -7.29 7.56
C ARG A 32 -6.43 -8.80 7.41
N ALA A 33 -7.36 -9.39 8.17
CA ALA A 33 -7.82 -10.76 8.02
C ALA A 33 -9.33 -10.77 7.90
N ALA A 34 -9.83 -11.43 6.86
CA ALA A 34 -11.24 -11.71 6.63
C ALA A 34 -11.53 -13.21 6.84
N TYR A 35 -12.77 -13.55 7.08
CA TYR A 35 -13.20 -14.92 7.33
C TYR A 35 -14.44 -15.23 6.51
N LEU A 36 -14.55 -16.49 6.08
CA LEU A 36 -15.75 -17.02 5.45
C LEU A 36 -16.46 -17.95 6.43
N ASP A 37 -17.77 -17.80 6.53
CA ASP A 37 -18.60 -18.66 7.34
C ASP A 37 -18.69 -20.10 6.78
N ASP A 38 -19.44 -20.98 7.43
CA ASP A 38 -19.63 -22.37 7.04
C ASP A 38 -20.38 -22.54 5.70
N GLN A 39 -20.94 -21.46 5.13
CA GLN A 39 -21.58 -21.40 3.82
C GLN A 39 -20.72 -20.70 2.77
N GLY A 40 -19.54 -20.17 3.14
CA GLY A 40 -18.61 -19.46 2.25
C GLY A 40 -18.90 -17.98 2.02
N TYR A 41 -19.78 -17.37 2.83
CA TYR A 41 -20.01 -15.93 2.81
C TYR A 41 -19.01 -15.20 3.70
N LEU A 42 -18.66 -13.95 3.34
CA LEU A 42 -17.84 -13.09 4.18
C LEU A 42 -18.53 -12.83 5.53
N VAL A 43 -17.81 -13.06 6.60
CA VAL A 43 -18.22 -12.62 7.95
C VAL A 43 -18.21 -11.10 8.01
N SER A 44 -19.16 -10.49 8.74
CA SER A 44 -19.30 -9.03 8.79
C SER A 44 -18.07 -8.31 9.29
N ASP A 45 -17.36 -8.92 10.24
CA ASP A 45 -16.21 -8.33 10.91
C ASP A 45 -14.90 -8.83 10.32
N GLU A 46 -14.00 -7.87 10.03
CA GLU A 46 -12.61 -8.13 9.68
C GLU A 46 -11.69 -7.70 10.83
N PHE A 47 -10.53 -8.33 10.90
CA PHE A 47 -9.52 -8.00 11.90
C PHE A 47 -8.44 -7.11 11.30
N ASN A 48 -8.26 -5.90 11.86
CA ASN A 48 -7.19 -5.00 11.50
C ASN A 48 -5.91 -5.40 12.25
N LEU A 49 -4.90 -5.88 11.51
CA LEU A 49 -3.63 -6.33 12.09
C LEU A 49 -2.76 -5.17 12.61
N SER A 50 -2.94 -3.96 12.09
CA SER A 50 -2.18 -2.80 12.49
C SER A 50 -2.64 -2.25 13.85
N THR A 51 -3.95 -2.22 14.09
CA THR A 51 -4.54 -1.73 15.35
C THR A 51 -4.80 -2.85 16.36
N GLY A 52 -4.93 -4.10 15.88
CA GLY A 52 -5.33 -5.23 16.71
C GLY A 52 -6.82 -5.23 17.08
N GLU A 53 -7.65 -4.53 16.31
CA GLU A 53 -9.07 -4.36 16.56
C GLU A 53 -9.92 -4.96 15.45
N TRP A 54 -11.15 -5.33 15.80
CA TRP A 54 -12.19 -5.74 14.86
C TRP A 54 -12.93 -4.52 14.33
N TYR A 55 -13.30 -4.54 13.06
CA TYR A 55 -14.15 -3.52 12.47
C TYR A 55 -15.18 -4.17 11.55
N GLU A 56 -16.36 -3.56 11.45
CA GLU A 56 -17.43 -4.02 10.58
C GLU A 56 -17.14 -3.62 9.13
N ALA A 57 -16.63 -4.56 8.35
CA ALA A 57 -16.29 -4.33 6.94
C ALA A 57 -17.49 -4.61 6.01
N HIS A 58 -18.35 -5.57 6.40
CA HIS A 58 -19.46 -6.06 5.59
C HIS A 58 -20.79 -6.00 6.36
N PRO A 59 -21.33 -4.78 6.64
CA PRO A 59 -22.52 -4.63 7.45
C PRO A 59 -23.74 -5.34 6.82
N GLY A 60 -24.34 -6.21 7.58
CA GLY A 60 -25.71 -6.67 7.32
C GLY A 60 -25.89 -7.92 6.51
N SER A 61 -24.90 -8.76 6.20
CA SER A 61 -25.13 -10.13 5.80
C SER A 61 -24.68 -10.65 4.44
N SER A 62 -24.29 -11.92 4.44
CA SER A 62 -24.27 -12.84 3.28
C SER A 62 -23.64 -12.23 2.01
N VAL A 63 -22.50 -11.55 2.17
CA VAL A 63 -21.71 -11.05 1.04
C VAL A 63 -20.96 -12.24 0.46
N PRO A 64 -21.22 -12.63 -0.80
CA PRO A 64 -20.46 -13.69 -1.44
C PRO A 64 -18.98 -13.35 -1.50
N TYR A 65 -18.12 -14.35 -1.33
CA TYR A 65 -16.69 -14.21 -1.55
C TYR A 65 -16.37 -14.41 -3.03
N ASP A 66 -16.02 -13.36 -3.73
CA ASP A 66 -15.64 -13.34 -5.16
C ASP A 66 -14.18 -12.91 -5.40
N CYS A 67 -13.37 -12.85 -4.36
CA CYS A 67 -11.98 -12.41 -4.44
C CYS A 67 -10.99 -13.53 -4.82
N ALA A 68 -11.49 -14.76 -5.04
CA ALA A 68 -10.65 -15.93 -5.24
C ALA A 68 -9.74 -15.85 -6.47
N ALA A 69 -10.12 -15.09 -7.50
CA ALA A 69 -9.31 -14.88 -8.70
C ALA A 69 -7.92 -14.34 -8.39
N CYS A 70 -7.82 -13.41 -7.43
CA CYS A 70 -6.55 -12.81 -7.01
C CYS A 70 -5.91 -13.53 -5.79
N HIS A 71 -6.73 -14.21 -4.98
CA HIS A 71 -6.29 -14.80 -3.73
C HIS A 71 -6.03 -16.31 -3.78
N THR A 72 -6.14 -16.94 -4.95
CA THR A 72 -5.92 -18.39 -5.12
C THR A 72 -5.13 -18.70 -6.39
N THR A 73 -4.75 -19.94 -6.57
CA THR A 73 -4.05 -20.44 -7.77
C THR A 73 -4.93 -21.42 -8.53
N GLY A 74 -4.99 -21.24 -9.86
CA GLY A 74 -5.84 -22.08 -10.72
C GLY A 74 -7.32 -21.81 -10.52
N TYR A 75 -7.67 -20.53 -10.41
CA TYR A 75 -9.06 -20.08 -10.28
C TYR A 75 -9.86 -20.35 -11.57
N GLU A 76 -11.08 -20.81 -11.42
CA GLU A 76 -12.10 -20.90 -12.45
C GLU A 76 -13.41 -20.26 -11.95
N GLU A 77 -14.01 -19.42 -12.79
CA GLU A 77 -15.23 -18.67 -12.44
C GLU A 77 -16.45 -19.56 -12.19
N SER A 78 -16.43 -20.79 -12.70
CA SER A 78 -17.56 -21.70 -12.61
C SER A 78 -17.57 -22.49 -11.31
N GLY A 79 -18.76 -22.71 -10.76
CA GLY A 79 -18.98 -23.54 -9.57
C GLY A 79 -18.83 -22.79 -8.26
N ASN A 80 -18.78 -23.56 -7.19
CA ASN A 80 -18.59 -23.08 -5.83
C ASN A 80 -17.59 -23.99 -5.14
N GLN A 81 -16.51 -23.43 -4.62
CA GLN A 81 -15.48 -24.19 -3.90
C GLN A 81 -16.09 -24.97 -2.75
N ASP A 82 -15.76 -26.28 -2.69
CA ASP A 82 -16.26 -27.23 -1.67
C ASP A 82 -17.78 -27.29 -1.56
N GLY A 83 -18.53 -26.83 -2.58
CA GLY A 83 -19.98 -26.76 -2.59
C GLY A 83 -20.55 -25.66 -1.70
N LEU A 84 -19.74 -24.68 -1.30
CA LEU A 84 -20.15 -23.56 -0.45
C LEU A 84 -20.88 -22.50 -1.29
N PRO A 85 -22.15 -22.23 -1.05
CA PRO A 85 -22.95 -21.36 -1.94
C PRO A 85 -22.49 -19.90 -1.94
N GLY A 86 -21.83 -19.44 -0.89
CA GLY A 86 -21.27 -18.10 -0.77
C GLY A 86 -19.90 -17.93 -1.44
N PHE A 87 -19.22 -19.03 -1.82
CA PHE A 87 -17.94 -18.98 -2.49
C PHE A 87 -18.11 -18.96 -4.00
N VAL A 88 -17.72 -17.87 -4.68
CA VAL A 88 -17.81 -17.73 -6.13
C VAL A 88 -16.60 -18.37 -6.80
N GLY A 89 -16.87 -19.29 -7.75
CA GLY A 89 -15.82 -20.01 -8.48
C GLY A 89 -15.19 -21.16 -7.70
N THR A 90 -14.15 -21.73 -8.30
CA THR A 90 -13.34 -22.81 -7.72
C THR A 90 -11.86 -22.52 -7.91
N PHE A 91 -11.00 -23.18 -7.16
CA PHE A 91 -9.56 -23.04 -7.28
C PHE A 91 -8.84 -24.39 -7.10
N ALA A 92 -7.65 -24.50 -7.67
CA ALA A 92 -6.82 -25.67 -7.52
C ALA A 92 -6.01 -25.69 -6.22
N LEU A 93 -5.43 -24.52 -5.85
CA LEU A 93 -4.60 -24.36 -4.66
C LEU A 93 -4.97 -23.08 -3.91
N PRO A 94 -5.02 -23.12 -2.56
CA PRO A 94 -5.27 -21.92 -1.75
C PRO A 94 -4.06 -20.99 -1.78
N GLY A 95 -4.31 -19.69 -1.81
CA GLY A 95 -3.27 -18.67 -1.89
C GLY A 95 -2.60 -18.61 -3.25
N VAL A 96 -1.77 -17.59 -3.46
CA VAL A 96 -0.94 -17.43 -4.65
C VAL A 96 0.30 -18.32 -4.51
N GLN A 97 0.33 -19.41 -5.27
CA GLN A 97 1.43 -20.39 -5.28
C GLN A 97 2.31 -20.21 -6.52
N CYS A 98 3.42 -20.93 -6.57
CA CYS A 98 4.38 -20.87 -7.67
C CYS A 98 3.71 -21.03 -9.05
N GLU A 99 2.74 -21.92 -9.14
CA GLU A 99 2.01 -22.24 -10.36
C GLU A 99 1.16 -21.09 -10.89
N HIS A 100 0.83 -20.11 -10.06
CA HIS A 100 0.09 -18.92 -10.52
C HIS A 100 0.92 -18.11 -11.53
N CYS A 101 2.23 -17.97 -11.27
CA CYS A 101 3.15 -17.22 -12.13
C CYS A 101 3.87 -18.11 -13.17
N HIS A 102 4.16 -19.35 -12.82
CA HIS A 102 4.98 -20.26 -13.60
C HIS A 102 4.21 -21.33 -14.35
N GLY A 103 2.88 -21.34 -14.25
CA GLY A 103 2.05 -22.37 -14.83
C GLY A 103 2.06 -23.71 -14.07
N PRO A 104 1.14 -24.62 -14.36
CA PRO A 104 0.98 -25.86 -13.62
C PRO A 104 2.07 -26.87 -13.96
N GLY A 105 2.54 -27.61 -12.96
CA GLY A 105 3.39 -28.78 -13.10
C GLY A 105 4.87 -28.54 -12.79
N MET A 106 5.68 -29.60 -12.98
CA MET A 106 7.10 -29.63 -12.58
C MET A 106 8.04 -28.89 -13.56
N ALA A 107 7.60 -28.59 -14.77
CA ALA A 107 8.36 -27.79 -15.75
C ALA A 107 7.87 -26.34 -15.62
N MET A 108 8.35 -25.64 -14.58
CA MET A 108 8.02 -24.23 -14.38
C MET A 108 8.56 -23.40 -15.53
N GLU A 109 7.65 -22.77 -16.28
CA GLU A 109 8.02 -21.76 -17.27
C GLU A 109 8.51 -20.49 -16.56
N PRO A 110 9.37 -19.68 -17.20
CA PRO A 110 9.69 -18.37 -16.63
C PRO A 110 8.44 -17.54 -16.37
N GLY A 111 8.30 -17.03 -15.17
CA GLY A 111 7.20 -16.11 -14.84
C GLY A 111 7.30 -14.80 -15.60
N SER A 112 6.19 -14.11 -15.79
CA SER A 112 6.17 -12.79 -16.39
C SER A 112 6.77 -11.75 -15.44
N THR A 113 7.62 -10.86 -15.97
CA THR A 113 8.11 -9.67 -15.28
C THR A 113 7.41 -8.39 -15.73
N ASP A 114 6.45 -8.52 -16.64
CA ASP A 114 5.62 -7.40 -17.12
C ASP A 114 4.78 -6.86 -15.95
N PRO A 115 4.81 -5.55 -15.66
CA PRO A 115 3.97 -4.94 -14.63
C PRO A 115 2.48 -5.23 -14.79
N ALA A 116 1.99 -5.34 -16.03
CA ALA A 116 0.59 -5.67 -16.31
C ALA A 116 0.19 -7.06 -15.79
N PHE A 117 1.13 -8.00 -15.71
CA PHE A 117 0.87 -9.30 -15.09
C PHE A 117 0.60 -9.15 -13.57
N CYS A 118 1.37 -8.33 -12.88
CA CYS A 118 1.11 -8.00 -11.48
C CYS A 118 -0.23 -7.26 -11.32
N GLY A 119 -0.54 -6.37 -12.27
CA GLY A 119 -1.79 -5.64 -12.38
C GLY A 119 -3.03 -6.51 -12.54
N THR A 120 -2.91 -7.79 -12.89
CA THR A 120 -4.09 -8.69 -12.92
C THR A 120 -4.73 -8.87 -11.54
N CYS A 121 -3.94 -8.65 -10.46
CA CYS A 121 -4.41 -8.72 -9.07
C CYS A 121 -4.20 -7.40 -8.30
N HIS A 122 -3.15 -6.65 -8.62
CA HIS A 122 -2.80 -5.38 -7.94
C HIS A 122 -3.38 -4.15 -8.65
N ASN A 123 -4.60 -4.23 -9.14
CA ASN A 123 -5.31 -3.20 -9.88
C ASN A 123 -6.65 -2.88 -9.21
N HIS A 124 -7.02 -1.61 -9.16
CA HIS A 124 -8.32 -1.15 -8.69
C HIS A 124 -8.95 -0.20 -9.72
N GLY A 125 -9.80 -0.74 -10.61
CA GLY A 125 -10.49 0.02 -11.63
C GLY A 125 -9.69 0.24 -12.94
N PRO A 126 -10.00 1.25 -13.74
CA PRO A 126 -9.31 1.55 -14.99
C PRO A 126 -7.83 1.91 -14.76
N GLU A 127 -6.96 1.47 -15.67
CA GLU A 127 -5.50 1.65 -15.54
C GLU A 127 -5.05 3.12 -15.53
N ASP A 128 -5.83 4.01 -16.13
CA ASP A 128 -5.57 5.46 -16.21
C ASP A 128 -6.14 6.24 -15.01
N THR A 129 -6.57 5.55 -13.96
CA THR A 129 -7.12 6.14 -12.74
C THR A 129 -6.51 5.51 -11.51
N VAL A 130 -6.43 6.27 -10.42
CA VAL A 130 -6.06 5.78 -9.09
C VAL A 130 -7.25 6.04 -8.17
N ALA A 131 -7.95 4.99 -7.79
CA ALA A 131 -9.18 5.09 -7.01
C ALA A 131 -8.90 5.58 -5.58
N ALA A 132 -9.81 6.40 -5.05
CA ALA A 132 -9.72 6.96 -3.72
C ALA A 132 -11.08 7.02 -3.03
N GLU A 133 -11.10 6.96 -1.72
CA GLU A 133 -12.27 7.13 -0.89
C GLU A 133 -11.87 7.62 0.50
N GLY A 134 -12.73 8.45 1.12
CA GLY A 134 -12.50 8.92 2.49
C GLY A 134 -11.21 9.74 2.67
N GLY A 135 -10.63 10.28 1.61
CA GLY A 135 -9.40 11.05 1.64
C GLY A 135 -8.13 10.20 1.57
N PHE A 136 -8.22 8.95 1.13
CA PHE A 136 -7.11 8.04 0.95
C PHE A 136 -7.22 7.29 -0.38
N ILE A 137 -6.07 6.84 -0.91
CA ILE A 137 -6.02 5.91 -2.03
C ILE A 137 -6.55 4.56 -1.55
N LEU A 138 -7.31 3.87 -2.39
CA LEU A 138 -7.79 2.52 -2.09
C LEU A 138 -6.69 1.48 -2.31
N SER A 139 -6.65 0.48 -1.43
CA SER A 139 -5.76 -0.67 -1.56
C SER A 139 -6.02 -1.47 -2.85
N GLU A 140 -5.14 -2.42 -3.14
CA GLU A 140 -5.13 -3.27 -4.34
C GLU A 140 -4.79 -2.52 -5.64
N GLY A 141 -4.66 -1.17 -5.62
CA GLY A 141 -4.35 -0.33 -6.78
C GLY A 141 -2.86 -0.03 -6.99
N GLN A 142 -1.92 -0.84 -6.49
CA GLN A 142 -0.48 -0.56 -6.60
C GLN A 142 -0.02 -0.46 -8.06
N TYR A 143 -0.62 -1.21 -8.97
CA TYR A 143 -0.35 -1.13 -10.39
C TYR A 143 -0.82 0.21 -10.98
N ASN A 144 -2.02 0.67 -10.62
CA ASN A 144 -2.53 1.98 -11.04
C ASN A 144 -1.65 3.13 -10.50
N GLU A 145 -1.26 3.05 -9.22
CA GLU A 145 -0.35 4.02 -8.60
C GLU A 145 0.99 4.06 -9.31
N PHE A 146 1.55 2.87 -9.63
CA PHE A 146 2.80 2.75 -10.37
C PHE A 146 2.69 3.32 -11.78
N LEU A 147 1.61 3.06 -12.52
CA LEU A 147 1.37 3.63 -13.84
C LEU A 147 1.28 5.16 -13.81
N ALA A 148 0.75 5.73 -12.73
CA ALA A 148 0.69 7.17 -12.50
C ALA A 148 1.99 7.76 -11.92
N SER A 149 3.08 7.00 -11.89
CA SER A 149 4.36 7.43 -11.32
C SER A 149 5.44 7.64 -12.39
N PRO A 150 6.42 8.52 -12.15
CA PRO A 150 7.55 8.71 -13.07
C PRO A 150 8.38 7.45 -13.32
N HIS A 151 8.35 6.47 -12.43
CA HIS A 151 9.06 5.21 -12.59
C HIS A 151 8.50 4.35 -13.73
N SER A 152 7.17 4.41 -13.97
CA SER A 152 6.56 3.77 -15.12
C SER A 152 7.06 4.37 -16.44
N ASP A 153 7.12 5.70 -16.52
CA ASP A 153 7.62 6.41 -17.70
C ASP A 153 9.11 6.15 -17.96
N ALA A 154 9.87 5.90 -16.89
CA ALA A 154 11.27 5.49 -16.99
C ALA A 154 11.46 4.04 -17.47
N GLY A 155 10.37 3.31 -17.72
CA GLY A 155 10.39 1.92 -18.19
C GLY A 155 10.82 0.91 -17.14
N LEU A 156 10.66 1.24 -15.85
CA LEU A 156 10.85 0.28 -14.77
C LEU A 156 9.63 -0.64 -14.66
N GLY A 157 9.75 -1.68 -13.85
CA GLY A 157 8.67 -2.60 -13.55
C GLY A 157 8.69 -3.01 -12.08
N CYS A 158 7.67 -3.71 -11.63
CA CYS A 158 7.55 -4.13 -10.23
C CYS A 158 8.79 -4.90 -9.77
N VAL A 159 9.32 -5.79 -10.59
CA VAL A 159 10.51 -6.60 -10.29
C VAL A 159 11.83 -5.81 -10.33
N SER A 160 11.81 -4.54 -10.71
CA SER A 160 12.99 -3.66 -10.57
C SER A 160 13.28 -3.35 -9.10
N CYS A 161 12.28 -3.43 -8.24
CA CYS A 161 12.37 -3.18 -6.80
C CYS A 161 11.97 -4.40 -5.96
N HIS A 162 11.01 -5.21 -6.44
CA HIS A 162 10.44 -6.33 -5.71
C HIS A 162 10.95 -7.68 -6.20
N SER A 163 11.28 -8.57 -5.26
CA SER A 163 11.46 -9.99 -5.54
C SER A 163 10.14 -10.73 -5.30
N PRO A 164 9.52 -11.31 -6.35
CA PRO A 164 8.27 -12.05 -6.20
C PRO A 164 8.45 -13.40 -5.45
N HIS A 165 9.69 -13.83 -5.22
CA HIS A 165 10.03 -15.06 -4.51
C HIS A 165 10.25 -14.86 -3.00
N GLN A 166 10.12 -13.63 -2.52
CA GLN A 166 10.27 -13.28 -1.11
C GLN A 166 8.93 -12.85 -0.50
N THR A 167 8.83 -12.97 0.81
CA THR A 167 7.68 -12.39 1.52
C THR A 167 7.75 -10.87 1.51
N VAL A 168 6.63 -10.22 1.75
CA VAL A 168 6.52 -8.75 1.73
C VAL A 168 7.55 -8.02 2.63
N GLU A 169 8.01 -8.66 3.69
CA GLU A 169 9.04 -8.11 4.59
C GLU A 169 10.45 -8.10 3.97
N PHE A 170 10.72 -9.04 3.08
CA PHE A 170 12.05 -9.25 2.46
C PHE A 170 12.00 -9.08 0.94
N GLY A 171 10.86 -8.66 0.43
CA GLY A 171 10.61 -8.56 -1.01
C GLY A 171 11.21 -7.32 -1.67
N ILE A 172 11.79 -6.37 -0.93
CA ILE A 172 12.45 -5.20 -1.51
C ILE A 172 13.94 -5.50 -1.62
N GLU A 173 14.45 -5.57 -2.84
CA GLU A 173 15.86 -5.88 -3.13
C GLU A 173 16.66 -4.66 -3.61
N ALA A 174 16.02 -3.67 -4.24
CA ALA A 174 16.68 -2.46 -4.70
C ALA A 174 16.67 -1.36 -3.63
N GLN A 175 17.77 -0.63 -3.53
CA GLN A 175 17.84 0.59 -2.74
C GLN A 175 17.64 1.81 -3.64
N CYS A 176 16.93 2.82 -3.15
CA CYS A 176 16.68 4.06 -3.91
C CYS A 176 18.00 4.70 -4.38
N SER A 177 19.03 4.68 -3.54
CA SER A 177 20.37 5.19 -3.82
C SER A 177 21.11 4.49 -4.95
N ASP A 178 20.71 3.29 -5.37
CA ASP A 178 21.35 2.57 -6.47
C ASP A 178 21.14 3.29 -7.81
N CYS A 179 20.01 3.99 -7.94
CA CYS A 179 19.68 4.82 -9.11
C CYS A 179 19.71 6.31 -8.79
N HIS A 180 19.30 6.73 -7.59
CA HIS A 180 19.19 8.13 -7.13
C HIS A 180 20.37 8.55 -6.25
N SER A 181 21.61 8.30 -6.72
CA SER A 181 22.82 8.55 -5.92
C SER A 181 23.07 10.03 -5.61
N SER A 182 22.67 10.95 -6.49
CA SER A 182 22.78 12.39 -6.29
C SER A 182 21.83 12.88 -5.20
N GLU A 183 20.59 12.44 -5.23
CA GLU A 183 19.55 12.75 -4.26
C GLU A 183 19.89 12.17 -2.88
N ALA A 184 20.40 10.94 -2.86
CA ALA A 184 20.88 10.30 -1.64
C ALA A 184 22.08 11.07 -1.02
N ALA A 185 23.02 11.55 -1.85
CA ALA A 185 24.12 12.35 -1.39
C ALA A 185 23.70 13.74 -0.87
N ALA A 186 22.68 14.35 -1.49
CA ALA A 186 22.11 15.61 -1.00
C ALA A 186 21.32 15.46 0.30
N TYR A 187 20.70 14.29 0.49
CA TYR A 187 19.97 13.95 1.71
C TYR A 187 20.88 13.67 2.91
N ALA A 188 22.04 13.06 2.66
CA ALA A 188 22.98 12.62 3.69
C ALA A 188 23.40 13.76 4.63
N GLY A 189 23.26 13.55 5.94
CA GLY A 189 23.62 14.52 6.98
C GLY A 189 22.58 15.62 7.23
N THR A 190 21.43 15.59 6.56
CA THR A 190 20.28 16.44 6.95
C THR A 190 19.74 16.00 8.32
N LEU A 191 18.96 16.85 8.99
CA LEU A 191 18.36 16.49 10.28
C LEU A 191 17.44 15.26 10.16
N MET A 192 16.70 15.12 9.06
CA MET A 192 15.83 13.97 8.83
C MET A 192 16.65 12.67 8.64
N ASP A 193 17.77 12.71 7.92
CA ASP A 193 18.68 11.57 7.81
C ASP A 193 19.25 11.17 9.18
N VAL A 194 19.69 12.17 9.98
CA VAL A 194 20.20 11.92 11.35
C VAL A 194 19.14 11.31 12.26
N ASP A 195 17.89 11.70 12.10
CA ASP A 195 16.75 11.18 12.85
C ASP A 195 16.22 9.84 12.30
N GLY A 196 16.85 9.31 11.24
CA GLY A 196 16.54 7.99 10.67
C GLY A 196 15.30 7.96 9.77
N VAL A 197 14.90 9.10 9.22
CA VAL A 197 13.84 9.17 8.20
C VAL A 197 14.40 8.64 6.88
N GLU A 198 13.68 7.73 6.24
CA GLU A 198 14.10 7.11 4.99
C GLU A 198 13.44 7.79 3.77
N CYS A 199 14.01 7.60 2.59
CA CYS A 199 13.46 8.12 1.33
C CYS A 199 11.97 7.73 1.14
N ILE A 200 11.63 6.49 1.50
CA ILE A 200 10.28 5.96 1.41
C ILE A 200 9.29 6.64 2.36
N ASP A 201 9.76 7.29 3.42
CA ASP A 201 8.87 7.98 4.35
C ASP A 201 8.22 9.23 3.74
N CYS A 202 8.90 9.83 2.77
CA CYS A 202 8.40 10.97 2.01
C CYS A 202 7.84 10.52 0.65
N HIS A 203 8.63 9.77 -0.14
CA HIS A 203 8.31 9.43 -1.52
C HIS A 203 7.32 8.26 -1.68
N MET A 204 7.20 7.40 -0.68
CA MET A 204 6.17 6.37 -0.57
C MET A 204 5.34 6.63 0.70
N ALA A 205 4.86 7.85 0.86
CA ALA A 205 4.04 8.21 2.01
C ALA A 205 2.87 7.24 2.17
N PRO A 206 2.48 6.89 3.41
CA PRO A 206 1.37 5.98 3.65
C PRO A 206 0.02 6.67 3.37
N ALA A 207 -0.26 6.88 2.08
CA ALA A 207 -1.47 7.54 1.59
C ALA A 207 -2.55 6.55 1.14
N THR A 208 -2.29 5.24 1.24
CA THR A 208 -3.18 4.16 0.82
C THR A 208 -3.77 3.46 2.03
N VAL A 209 -5.03 3.05 1.96
CA VAL A 209 -5.72 2.30 3.03
C VAL A 209 -6.24 0.97 2.55
N SER A 210 -6.09 -0.04 3.42
CA SER A 210 -6.65 -1.38 3.28
C SER A 210 -7.64 -1.70 4.41
N ALA A 211 -7.17 -1.73 5.66
CA ALA A 211 -8.04 -1.95 6.82
C ALA A 211 -8.57 -0.64 7.43
N GLY A 212 -7.85 0.48 7.24
CA GLY A 212 -8.29 1.79 7.69
C GLY A 212 -7.13 2.76 7.97
N PRO A 213 -7.43 4.04 8.08
CA PRO A 213 -6.44 5.05 8.36
C PRO A 213 -5.89 4.94 9.80
N LEU A 214 -4.60 5.22 9.96
CA LEU A 214 -3.92 5.30 11.26
C LEU A 214 -3.90 6.74 11.80
N GLY A 215 -4.11 7.72 10.93
CA GLY A 215 -4.14 9.13 11.27
C GLY A 215 -4.78 10.00 10.18
N PRO A 216 -4.88 11.31 10.36
CA PRO A 216 -5.52 12.20 9.38
C PRO A 216 -4.86 12.18 7.99
N HIS A 217 -3.54 11.93 7.94
CA HIS A 217 -2.74 11.86 6.72
C HIS A 217 -1.86 10.60 6.71
N GLU A 218 -2.37 9.53 7.33
CA GLU A 218 -1.66 8.28 7.47
C GLU A 218 -2.60 7.10 7.27
N GLY A 219 -2.47 6.45 6.14
CA GLY A 219 -3.06 5.14 5.86
C GLY A 219 -2.21 4.01 6.43
N ASP A 220 -2.69 2.79 6.28
CA ASP A 220 -2.00 1.58 6.74
C ASP A 220 -1.11 0.93 5.65
N MET A 221 -1.02 1.55 4.47
CA MET A 221 -0.18 1.11 3.34
C MET A 221 0.57 2.28 2.69
N ARG A 222 1.79 2.00 2.20
CA ARG A 222 2.58 2.96 1.42
C ARG A 222 2.08 3.03 -0.02
N SER A 223 2.01 4.25 -0.55
CA SER A 223 1.69 4.49 -1.95
C SER A 223 2.87 4.22 -2.88
N HIS A 224 2.59 3.95 -4.17
CA HIS A 224 3.58 3.77 -5.23
C HIS A 224 3.61 4.96 -6.22
N ILE A 225 3.21 6.14 -5.75
CA ILE A 225 3.19 7.37 -6.56
C ILE A 225 4.59 7.99 -6.71
N PHE A 226 5.43 7.89 -5.70
CA PHE A 226 6.82 8.38 -5.59
C PHE A 226 7.00 9.89 -5.73
N ASN A 227 6.14 10.58 -6.46
CA ASN A 227 6.24 12.01 -6.69
C ASN A 227 5.58 12.81 -5.55
N ILE A 228 6.16 13.96 -5.21
CA ILE A 228 5.65 14.87 -4.17
C ILE A 228 5.30 16.21 -4.81
N ASN A 229 4.04 16.64 -4.66
CA ASN A 229 3.63 17.99 -5.02
C ASN A 229 3.96 18.95 -3.88
N THR A 230 4.91 19.83 -4.11
CA THR A 230 5.41 20.79 -3.11
C THR A 230 4.61 22.10 -3.04
N ASP A 231 3.54 22.24 -3.82
CA ASP A 231 2.62 23.39 -3.73
C ASP A 231 1.73 23.26 -2.50
N ALA A 232 1.80 24.24 -1.60
CA ALA A 232 1.01 24.28 -0.38
C ALA A 232 -0.52 24.31 -0.60
N SER A 233 -0.95 24.69 -1.80
CA SER A 233 -2.38 24.75 -2.18
C SER A 233 -2.87 23.54 -2.97
N ALA A 234 -1.99 22.56 -3.23
CA ALA A 234 -2.34 21.37 -3.99
C ALA A 234 -3.40 20.54 -3.28
N ASN A 235 -4.29 19.95 -4.07
CA ASN A 235 -5.23 18.94 -3.61
C ASN A 235 -4.79 17.59 -4.17
N MET A 236 -4.67 16.60 -3.31
CA MET A 236 -4.27 15.24 -3.70
C MET A 236 -5.36 14.53 -4.51
N PHE A 237 -6.61 14.82 -4.21
CA PHE A 237 -7.75 14.11 -4.78
C PHE A 237 -8.61 15.02 -5.67
N THR A 238 -9.37 14.40 -6.57
CA THR A 238 -10.40 15.06 -7.37
C THR A 238 -11.45 15.75 -6.47
N PRO A 239 -12.19 16.74 -6.95
CA PRO A 239 -13.14 17.48 -6.12
C PRO A 239 -14.25 16.63 -5.48
N ASP A 240 -14.56 15.48 -6.06
CA ASP A 240 -15.51 14.49 -5.51
C ASP A 240 -14.85 13.46 -4.58
N GLY A 241 -13.52 13.49 -4.48
CA GLY A 241 -12.74 12.61 -3.62
C GLY A 241 -12.65 11.15 -4.09
N SER A 242 -13.11 10.86 -5.31
CA SER A 242 -13.19 9.48 -5.81
C SER A 242 -11.90 8.95 -6.46
N GLN A 243 -10.96 9.84 -6.77
CA GLN A 243 -9.71 9.49 -7.44
C GLN A 243 -8.56 10.41 -7.00
N LEU A 244 -7.34 9.94 -7.17
CA LEU A 244 -6.15 10.80 -7.15
C LEU A 244 -6.24 11.81 -8.31
N ALA A 245 -5.90 13.06 -8.05
CA ALA A 245 -5.81 14.09 -9.08
C ALA A 245 -4.52 13.90 -9.89
N LEU A 246 -4.66 13.58 -11.16
CA LEU A 246 -3.52 13.42 -12.07
C LEU A 246 -3.27 14.69 -12.87
N SER A 247 -2.01 15.03 -13.10
CA SER A 247 -1.57 16.09 -14.00
C SER A 247 -0.76 15.47 -15.14
N ASP A 248 -1.25 15.56 -16.36
CA ASP A 248 -0.64 14.93 -17.54
C ASP A 248 -0.43 13.40 -17.39
N GLY A 249 -1.29 12.74 -16.61
CA GLY A 249 -1.21 11.30 -16.33
C GLY A 249 -0.38 10.95 -15.09
N GLU A 250 0.36 11.89 -14.51
CA GLU A 250 1.16 11.68 -13.31
C GLU A 250 0.42 12.07 -12.03
N GLY A 251 0.57 11.25 -11.01
CA GLY A 251 0.10 11.49 -9.65
C GLY A 251 1.19 12.08 -8.77
N ALA A 252 0.79 12.71 -7.68
CA ALA A 252 1.71 13.15 -6.64
C ALA A 252 1.03 13.09 -5.27
N VAL A 253 1.77 12.68 -4.23
CA VAL A 253 1.35 12.89 -2.85
C VAL A 253 1.54 14.36 -2.48
N THR A 254 0.65 14.90 -1.67
CA THR A 254 0.73 16.28 -1.20
C THR A 254 1.48 16.39 0.12
N LEU A 255 1.84 17.61 0.52
CA LEU A 255 2.68 17.87 1.70
C LEU A 255 2.05 17.44 3.02
N ASP A 256 0.74 17.37 3.10
CA ASP A 256 0.03 16.83 4.25
C ASP A 256 0.37 15.34 4.46
N PHE A 257 0.33 14.51 3.42
CA PHE A 257 0.72 13.11 3.50
C PHE A 257 2.24 12.92 3.62
N ALA A 258 3.04 13.66 2.83
CA ALA A 258 4.48 13.49 2.85
C ALA A 258 5.14 14.03 4.13
N CYS A 259 4.58 15.11 4.75
CA CYS A 259 5.25 15.84 5.82
C CYS A 259 4.44 15.94 7.11
N GLN A 260 3.12 16.28 7.07
CA GLN A 260 2.35 16.57 8.29
C GLN A 260 2.11 15.33 9.15
N ARG A 261 2.29 14.14 8.64
CA ARG A 261 2.31 12.91 9.43
C ARG A 261 3.30 13.00 10.61
N CYS A 262 4.48 13.55 10.36
CA CYS A 262 5.52 13.75 11.39
C CYS A 262 5.54 15.20 11.90
N HIS A 263 5.31 16.19 11.03
CA HIS A 263 5.33 17.61 11.34
C HIS A 263 3.92 18.16 11.58
N ALA A 264 3.13 17.47 12.44
CA ALA A 264 1.79 17.87 12.78
C ALA A 264 1.75 19.31 13.32
N GLY A 265 0.85 20.12 12.77
CA GLY A 265 0.70 21.53 13.16
C GLY A 265 1.64 22.51 12.45
N THR A 266 2.57 22.06 11.62
CA THR A 266 3.33 22.94 10.73
C THR A 266 2.49 23.29 9.51
N SER A 267 2.43 24.57 9.13
CA SER A 267 1.62 24.97 7.98
C SER A 267 2.21 24.46 6.67
N LEU A 268 1.35 24.19 5.68
CA LEU A 268 1.78 23.73 4.36
C LEU A 268 2.69 24.75 3.66
N ASP A 269 2.48 26.06 3.89
CA ASP A 269 3.36 27.12 3.35
C ASP A 269 4.80 27.02 3.87
N VAL A 270 4.97 26.65 5.13
CA VAL A 270 6.29 26.41 5.72
C VAL A 270 6.90 25.14 5.15
N LEU A 271 6.14 24.05 5.12
CA LEU A 271 6.60 22.77 4.57
C LEU A 271 6.97 22.89 3.10
N SER A 272 6.20 23.65 2.29
CA SER A 272 6.48 23.93 0.89
C SER A 272 7.86 24.58 0.68
N LYS A 273 8.24 25.54 1.52
CA LYS A 273 9.58 26.18 1.43
C LYS A 273 10.73 25.20 1.64
N PHE A 274 10.54 24.22 2.54
CA PHE A 274 11.53 23.17 2.77
C PHE A 274 11.53 22.14 1.65
N ALA A 275 10.36 21.66 1.24
CA ALA A 275 10.19 20.57 0.29
C ALA A 275 10.59 20.97 -1.14
N LYS A 276 10.27 22.21 -1.55
CA LYS A 276 10.61 22.69 -2.89
C LYS A 276 12.12 22.65 -3.12
N ASP A 277 12.54 21.98 -4.19
CA ASP A 277 13.94 21.82 -4.59
C ASP A 277 14.83 21.28 -3.44
N PHE A 278 14.27 20.39 -2.62
CA PHE A 278 14.92 19.87 -1.40
C PHE A 278 16.29 19.28 -1.68
N HIS A 279 16.42 18.45 -2.71
CA HIS A 279 17.66 17.78 -3.07
C HIS A 279 18.68 18.68 -3.78
N GLU A 280 18.31 19.90 -4.15
CA GLU A 280 19.19 20.92 -4.73
C GLU A 280 19.74 21.88 -3.68
N LYS A 281 19.14 21.91 -2.47
CA LYS A 281 19.57 22.79 -1.39
C LYS A 281 20.77 22.21 -0.62
N SER A 282 21.72 23.09 -0.33
CA SER A 282 22.81 22.76 0.61
C SER A 282 22.30 22.65 2.05
N LEU A 283 23.03 21.93 2.91
CA LEU A 283 22.74 21.88 4.35
C LEU A 283 22.70 23.25 5.01
N GLU A 284 23.51 24.21 4.53
CA GLU A 284 23.51 25.59 5.01
C GLU A 284 22.20 26.30 4.66
N GLU A 285 21.69 26.15 3.43
CA GLU A 285 20.40 26.71 3.01
C GLU A 285 19.24 26.09 3.78
N LEU A 286 19.21 24.76 3.96
CA LEU A 286 18.19 24.10 4.77
C LEU A 286 18.22 24.58 6.23
N THR A 287 19.42 24.75 6.80
CA THR A 287 19.59 25.26 8.16
C THR A 287 19.17 26.73 8.26
N ALA A 288 19.42 27.54 7.24
CA ALA A 288 19.00 28.95 7.20
C ALA A 288 17.46 29.08 7.19
N LEU A 289 16.75 28.21 6.48
CA LEU A 289 15.28 28.15 6.52
C LEU A 289 14.74 27.88 7.93
N LEU A 290 15.45 27.07 8.73
CA LEU A 290 15.14 26.88 10.15
C LEU A 290 15.40 28.14 10.98
N ALA A 291 16.29 29.03 10.57
CA ALA A 291 16.64 30.24 11.30
C ALA A 291 15.71 31.44 11.04
N GLU A 292 14.81 31.38 10.05
CA GLU A 292 13.85 32.46 9.79
C GLU A 292 12.85 32.67 10.94
N PRO A 293 12.55 33.91 11.37
CA PRO A 293 11.55 34.17 12.37
C PRO A 293 10.15 33.93 11.82
N SER A 294 9.54 32.77 12.12
CA SER A 294 8.12 32.54 11.89
C SER A 294 7.36 32.62 13.21
N SER A 295 6.21 33.28 13.18
CA SER A 295 5.28 33.31 14.34
C SER A 295 4.70 31.91 14.68
N GLU A 296 5.01 30.92 13.88
CA GLU A 296 4.47 29.55 13.94
C GLU A 296 5.47 28.51 14.48
N ARG A 297 6.66 28.92 14.97
CA ARG A 297 7.75 28.02 15.36
C ARG A 297 7.58 27.22 16.65
N GLN A 298 6.43 27.10 17.20
CA GLN A 298 6.29 26.35 18.47
C GLN A 298 6.38 24.81 18.33
N PHE A 299 6.53 24.24 17.12
CA PHE A 299 6.34 22.80 16.92
C PHE A 299 7.34 22.07 15.99
N ILE A 300 8.56 22.58 15.76
CA ILE A 300 9.57 21.87 14.95
C ILE A 300 10.61 21.11 15.82
N MET A 301 10.26 20.73 17.05
CA MET A 301 11.08 19.82 17.85
C MET A 301 10.26 18.65 18.33
#